data_bf62b5c9f3fa374ba48d84c07a0be7cb
#
_entry.id   bf62b5c9f3fa374ba48d84c07a0be7cb
#
_cell.length_a   1.000
_cell.length_b   1.000
_cell.length_c   1.000
_cell.angle_alpha   90.00
_cell.angle_beta   90.00
_cell.angle_gamma   90.00
#
_symmetry.space_group_name_H-M   'P 1'
#
loop_
_entity.id
_entity.type
_entity.pdbx_description
1 polymer ?
#
loop_
_entity_poly.entity_id
_entity_poly.type
_entity_poly.pdbx_seq_one_letter_code
_entity_poly.pdbx_strand_id
1 'polypeptide(L)'
;VQNGDAESGEFVNTATGEGIGNKVEFIVGFYQKGRFAVDRDTNRSFVANGTDVIPDHWADLVGEEFVGTRFDEYPDAEETFKKRVNAKEIPWAKGPIVSTTHVFTGLALVEDESGEVELQPVRLSLQRTNVPSVKKWMTLKASKLRNRAFWDKTFVLETYRKEFDKGVAHLLQVSLGRDTTADEKEAAAALATAVMGGRVADNAEAAAAGDAPVEPEAAGGLAV
;
A
#
# COMPACT_ATOMS: atom_id res chain seq x y z
N VAL A 1 11.74 -4.52 6.78
CA VAL A 1 11.76 -3.53 7.87
C VAL A 1 11.92 -4.32 9.16
N GLN A 2 13.09 -4.31 9.76
CA GLN A 2 13.32 -4.77 11.14
C GLN A 2 13.04 -3.55 12.02
N ASN A 3 11.78 -3.32 12.34
CA ASN A 3 11.41 -2.30 13.30
C ASN A 3 10.93 -2.98 14.58
N GLY A 4 11.71 -2.81 15.63
CA GLY A 4 11.33 -3.15 16.99
C GLY A 4 11.09 -4.64 17.25
N ASP A 5 10.30 -4.92 18.26
CA ASP A 5 10.01 -6.26 18.78
C ASP A 5 8.87 -6.99 18.05
N ALA A 6 8.42 -6.48 16.90
CA ALA A 6 7.32 -7.06 16.15
C ALA A 6 7.72 -8.36 15.45
N GLU A 7 6.92 -9.39 15.62
CA GLU A 7 7.14 -10.68 14.96
C GLU A 7 6.77 -10.64 13.47
N SER A 8 7.38 -11.54 12.69
CA SER A 8 7.08 -11.64 11.27
C SER A 8 5.62 -12.00 11.02
N GLY A 9 4.90 -11.14 10.32
CA GLY A 9 3.47 -11.30 10.01
C GLY A 9 2.54 -10.49 10.89
N GLU A 10 3.06 -9.77 11.85
CA GLU A 10 2.26 -8.81 12.62
C GLU A 10 1.98 -7.53 11.84
N PHE A 11 0.87 -6.89 12.18
CA PHE A 11 0.64 -5.49 11.85
C PHE A 11 1.52 -4.63 12.75
N VAL A 12 2.18 -3.65 12.17
CA VAL A 12 3.07 -2.75 12.88
C VAL A 12 2.58 -1.33 12.74
N ASN A 13 2.51 -0.60 13.84
CA ASN A 13 2.37 0.83 13.81
C ASN A 13 3.70 1.44 13.37
N THR A 14 3.75 1.98 12.14
CA THR A 14 5.00 2.51 11.57
C THR A 14 5.49 3.78 12.26
N ALA A 15 4.65 4.45 13.05
CA ALA A 15 5.04 5.64 13.80
C ALA A 15 5.73 5.30 15.13
N THR A 16 5.29 4.22 15.79
CA THR A 16 5.85 3.80 17.09
C THR A 16 6.78 2.59 16.98
N GLY A 17 6.67 1.81 15.89
CA GLY A 17 7.38 0.54 15.71
C GLY A 17 6.74 -0.63 16.46
N GLU A 18 5.64 -0.39 17.19
CA GLU A 18 4.96 -1.40 17.98
C GLU A 18 4.14 -2.38 17.15
N GLY A 19 4.19 -3.66 17.50
CA GLY A 19 3.33 -4.70 16.94
C GLY A 19 1.91 -4.56 17.44
N ILE A 20 0.94 -4.63 16.52
CA ILE A 20 -0.51 -4.61 16.84
C ILE A 20 -1.06 -6.05 16.87
N GLY A 21 -0.18 -7.04 16.58
CA GLY A 21 -0.56 -8.43 16.44
C GLY A 21 -0.93 -8.81 15.01
N ASN A 22 -1.32 -10.07 14.83
CA ASN A 22 -1.62 -10.64 13.51
C ASN A 22 -3.11 -10.53 13.11
N LYS A 23 -3.93 -9.94 13.97
CA LYS A 23 -5.37 -9.74 13.76
C LYS A 23 -5.81 -8.41 14.33
N VAL A 24 -6.53 -7.63 13.52
CA VAL A 24 -7.05 -6.32 13.91
C VAL A 24 -8.44 -6.08 13.32
N GLU A 25 -9.34 -5.44 14.08
CA GLU A 25 -10.54 -4.85 13.51
C GLU A 25 -10.22 -3.49 12.89
N PHE A 26 -10.76 -3.24 11.70
CA PHE A 26 -10.47 -2.06 10.90
C PHE A 26 -11.72 -1.46 10.30
N ILE A 27 -11.87 -0.14 10.42
CA ILE A 27 -12.96 0.63 9.80
C ILE A 27 -12.37 1.42 8.64
N VAL A 28 -12.84 1.18 7.43
CA VAL A 28 -12.37 1.90 6.25
C VAL A 28 -13.04 3.26 6.15
N GLY A 29 -12.29 4.33 6.29
CA GLY A 29 -12.73 5.70 6.00
C GLY A 29 -12.62 6.05 4.52
N PHE A 30 -11.47 5.77 3.91
CA PHE A 30 -11.17 6.12 2.54
C PHE A 30 -10.42 5.01 1.81
N TYR A 31 -10.73 4.84 0.52
CA TYR A 31 -10.05 3.90 -0.36
C TYR A 31 -9.57 4.62 -1.62
N GLN A 32 -8.32 4.39 -1.96
CA GLN A 32 -7.71 4.90 -3.17
C GLN A 32 -6.95 3.78 -3.90
N LYS A 33 -7.07 3.78 -5.22
CA LYS A 33 -6.26 2.93 -6.09
C LYS A 33 -5.28 3.83 -6.82
N GLY A 34 -4.00 3.54 -6.72
CA GLY A 34 -2.94 4.28 -7.38
C GLY A 34 -1.97 3.37 -8.10
N ARG A 35 -1.08 3.94 -8.86
CA ARG A 35 0.12 3.30 -9.35
C ARG A 35 1.30 3.78 -8.52
N PHE A 36 2.23 2.89 -8.34
CA PHE A 36 3.46 3.13 -7.62
C PHE A 36 4.60 2.51 -8.41
N ALA A 37 5.65 3.26 -8.63
CA ALA A 37 6.87 2.77 -9.25
C ALA A 37 8.05 2.99 -8.35
N VAL A 38 8.98 2.06 -8.34
CA VAL A 38 10.27 2.19 -7.70
C VAL A 38 11.34 2.17 -8.78
N ASP A 39 12.10 3.24 -8.84
CA ASP A 39 13.32 3.30 -9.62
C ASP A 39 14.37 2.40 -8.98
N ARG A 40 14.90 1.46 -9.74
CA ARG A 40 15.89 0.50 -9.22
C ARG A 40 17.27 1.09 -9.02
N ASP A 41 17.60 2.13 -9.77
CA ASP A 41 18.92 2.75 -9.75
C ASP A 41 19.03 3.75 -8.60
N THR A 42 17.97 4.54 -8.37
CA THR A 42 17.96 5.58 -7.33
C THR A 42 17.20 5.16 -6.07
N ASN A 43 16.48 4.03 -6.13
CA ASN A 43 15.55 3.55 -5.09
C ASN A 43 14.45 4.57 -4.75
N ARG A 44 14.22 5.57 -5.60
CA ARG A 44 13.19 6.57 -5.42
C ARG A 44 11.83 6.00 -5.79
N SER A 45 10.83 6.37 -5.02
CA SER A 45 9.45 6.00 -5.25
C SER A 45 8.68 7.12 -5.94
N PHE A 46 7.84 6.77 -6.92
CA PHE A 46 6.97 7.68 -7.65
C PHE A 46 5.52 7.26 -7.48
N VAL A 47 4.64 8.22 -7.27
CA VAL A 47 3.20 8.00 -7.07
C VAL A 47 2.42 8.64 -8.21
N ALA A 48 1.58 7.87 -8.89
CA ALA A 48 0.82 8.31 -10.06
C ALA A 48 -0.15 9.47 -9.80
N ASN A 49 -0.55 9.70 -8.56
CA ASN A 49 -1.52 10.75 -8.21
C ASN A 49 -0.84 12.06 -7.77
N GLY A 50 0.49 12.12 -7.82
CA GLY A 50 1.27 13.26 -7.35
C GLY A 50 1.66 14.22 -8.45
N THR A 51 2.56 15.11 -8.10
CA THR A 51 3.27 16.01 -9.02
C THR A 51 4.50 15.33 -9.63
N ASP A 52 4.72 14.04 -9.34
CA ASP A 52 5.85 13.30 -9.85
C ASP A 52 5.80 13.21 -11.37
N VAL A 53 6.98 13.37 -11.97
CA VAL A 53 7.18 13.24 -13.40
C VAL A 53 8.13 12.09 -13.70
N ILE A 54 8.05 11.55 -14.91
CA ILE A 54 8.97 10.51 -15.39
C ILE A 54 10.37 11.11 -15.47
N PRO A 55 11.37 10.52 -14.80
CA PRO A 55 12.71 11.10 -14.68
C PRO A 55 13.51 10.98 -15.97
N ASP A 56 14.40 11.95 -16.21
CA ASP A 56 15.23 12.06 -17.42
C ASP A 56 16.06 10.79 -17.70
N HIS A 57 16.59 10.14 -16.67
CA HIS A 57 17.40 8.94 -16.83
C HIS A 57 16.64 7.70 -17.29
N TRP A 58 15.29 7.81 -17.43
CA TRP A 58 14.47 6.74 -18.04
C TRP A 58 14.27 6.92 -19.54
N ALA A 59 14.82 7.95 -20.16
CA ALA A 59 14.68 8.19 -21.61
C ALA A 59 15.01 6.96 -22.45
N ASP A 60 16.13 6.29 -22.14
CA ASP A 60 16.52 5.05 -22.82
C ASP A 60 15.60 3.86 -22.55
N LEU A 61 14.77 3.91 -21.51
CA LEU A 61 13.85 2.85 -21.14
C LEU A 61 12.49 3.02 -21.76
N VAL A 62 11.91 4.20 -21.64
CA VAL A 62 10.52 4.47 -22.00
C VAL A 62 10.36 5.33 -23.25
N GLY A 63 11.40 6.05 -23.68
CA GLY A 63 11.39 7.01 -24.78
C GLY A 63 11.48 8.45 -24.27
N GLU A 64 12.17 9.30 -25.04
CA GLU A 64 12.37 10.71 -24.69
C GLU A 64 11.06 11.49 -24.59
N GLU A 65 10.05 11.09 -25.38
CA GLU A 65 8.73 11.73 -25.42
C GLU A 65 7.96 11.62 -24.10
N PHE A 66 8.30 10.65 -23.24
CA PHE A 66 7.65 10.46 -21.94
C PHE A 66 8.39 11.16 -20.80
N VAL A 67 9.63 11.55 -21.00
CA VAL A 67 10.43 12.23 -19.96
C VAL A 67 9.81 13.57 -19.60
N GLY A 68 9.69 13.86 -18.30
CA GLY A 68 9.07 15.09 -17.82
C GLY A 68 7.54 15.09 -17.87
N THR A 69 6.90 14.06 -18.46
CA THR A 69 5.44 13.92 -18.38
C THR A 69 5.03 13.45 -17.00
N ARG A 70 3.77 13.70 -16.64
CA ARG A 70 3.25 13.30 -15.33
C ARG A 70 3.23 11.78 -15.20
N PHE A 71 3.48 11.30 -14.00
CA PHE A 71 3.54 9.86 -13.74
C PHE A 71 2.18 9.14 -13.90
N ASP A 72 1.06 9.86 -13.87
CA ASP A 72 -0.26 9.31 -14.18
C ASP A 72 -0.40 8.88 -15.68
N GLU A 73 0.43 9.45 -16.57
CA GLU A 73 0.54 9.06 -17.99
C GLU A 73 1.47 7.84 -18.20
N TYR A 74 2.13 7.37 -17.17
CA TYR A 74 3.06 6.24 -17.22
C TYR A 74 2.54 4.94 -17.91
N PRO A 75 1.22 4.63 -17.97
CA PRO A 75 0.73 3.45 -18.69
C PRO A 75 1.28 3.33 -20.12
N ASP A 76 1.40 4.42 -20.87
CA ASP A 76 1.88 4.42 -22.25
C ASP A 76 3.40 4.26 -22.30
N ALA A 77 4.12 4.91 -21.38
CA ALA A 77 5.55 4.73 -21.18
C ALA A 77 5.89 3.28 -20.79
N GLU A 78 5.07 2.67 -19.91
CA GLU A 78 5.20 1.25 -19.52
C GLU A 78 5.01 0.31 -20.71
N GLU A 79 4.07 0.60 -21.60
CA GLU A 79 3.86 -0.21 -22.80
C GLU A 79 5.07 -0.13 -23.73
N THR A 80 5.63 1.06 -23.92
CA THR A 80 6.86 1.27 -24.71
C THR A 80 8.04 0.51 -24.09
N PHE A 81 8.24 0.61 -22.78
CA PHE A 81 9.25 -0.17 -22.07
C PHE A 81 9.08 -1.68 -22.30
N LYS A 82 7.85 -2.20 -22.15
CA LYS A 82 7.56 -3.63 -22.37
C LYS A 82 7.85 -4.06 -23.81
N LYS A 83 7.53 -3.24 -24.80
CA LYS A 83 7.84 -3.51 -26.23
C LYS A 83 9.36 -3.64 -26.43
N ARG A 84 10.15 -2.73 -25.88
CA ARG A 84 11.62 -2.75 -25.98
C ARG A 84 12.24 -3.95 -25.28
N VAL A 85 11.72 -4.31 -24.10
CA VAL A 85 12.15 -5.54 -23.41
C VAL A 85 11.85 -6.79 -24.23
N ASN A 86 10.65 -6.88 -24.82
CA ASN A 86 10.26 -8.01 -25.64
C ASN A 86 11.11 -8.11 -26.94
N ALA A 87 11.50 -6.97 -27.49
CA ALA A 87 12.42 -6.87 -28.62
C ALA A 87 13.89 -7.18 -28.21
N LYS A 88 14.17 -7.40 -26.92
CA LYS A 88 15.51 -7.62 -26.34
C LYS A 88 16.45 -6.43 -26.51
N GLU A 89 15.94 -5.23 -26.72
CA GLU A 89 16.72 -4.00 -26.80
C GLU A 89 17.26 -3.58 -25.44
N ILE A 90 16.47 -3.79 -24.38
CA ILE A 90 16.81 -3.49 -23.00
C ILE A 90 16.44 -4.66 -22.09
N PRO A 91 17.23 -4.92 -21.04
CA PRO A 91 16.89 -5.94 -20.05
C PRO A 91 15.78 -5.45 -19.12
N TRP A 92 14.83 -6.34 -18.79
CA TRP A 92 13.77 -6.07 -17.81
C TRP A 92 14.29 -5.53 -16.47
N ALA A 93 15.46 -6.00 -16.06
CA ALA A 93 16.08 -5.62 -14.78
C ALA A 93 16.47 -4.15 -14.68
N LYS A 94 16.59 -3.43 -15.81
CA LYS A 94 16.88 -1.99 -15.82
C LYS A 94 15.65 -1.11 -15.64
N GLY A 95 14.44 -1.64 -15.84
CA GLY A 95 13.24 -0.85 -15.74
C GLY A 95 12.74 -0.70 -14.31
N PRO A 96 11.83 0.25 -14.08
CA PRO A 96 11.23 0.46 -12.79
C PRO A 96 10.35 -0.74 -12.38
N ILE A 97 10.20 -0.92 -11.06
CA ILE A 97 9.23 -1.86 -10.53
C ILE A 97 7.90 -1.14 -10.41
N VAL A 98 6.97 -1.39 -11.33
CA VAL A 98 5.64 -0.78 -11.30
C VAL A 98 4.62 -1.74 -10.74
N SER A 99 3.81 -1.26 -9.80
CA SER A 99 2.72 -2.03 -9.23
C SER A 99 1.48 -1.16 -9.00
N THR A 100 0.32 -1.79 -9.14
CA THR A 100 -0.92 -1.18 -8.64
C THR A 100 -0.94 -1.29 -7.12
N THR A 101 -1.12 -0.17 -6.46
CA THR A 101 -1.24 -0.08 -5.02
C THR A 101 -2.68 0.28 -4.65
N HIS A 102 -3.21 -0.43 -3.69
CA HIS A 102 -4.51 -0.18 -3.10
C HIS A 102 -4.30 0.34 -1.68
N VAL A 103 -4.69 1.58 -1.45
CA VAL A 103 -4.52 2.26 -0.16
C VAL A 103 -5.86 2.34 0.53
N PHE A 104 -5.94 1.79 1.73
CA PHE A 104 -7.06 1.92 2.64
C PHE A 104 -6.63 2.79 3.81
N THR A 105 -7.24 3.93 3.96
CA THR A 105 -7.05 4.78 5.14
C THR A 105 -8.28 4.63 6.03
N GLY A 106 -8.05 4.39 7.31
CA GLY A 106 -9.15 4.09 8.23
C GLY A 106 -8.69 4.11 9.68
N LEU A 107 -9.50 3.47 10.52
CA LEU A 107 -9.28 3.37 11.95
C LEU A 107 -9.07 1.90 12.32
N ALA A 108 -7.95 1.58 12.95
CA ALA A 108 -7.73 0.30 13.60
C ALA A 108 -8.30 0.37 15.02
N LEU A 109 -8.98 -0.68 15.44
CA LEU A 109 -9.44 -0.87 16.79
C LEU A 109 -8.34 -1.65 17.55
N VAL A 110 -7.59 -0.95 18.36
CA VAL A 110 -6.47 -1.51 19.11
C VAL A 110 -6.83 -1.52 20.59
N GLU A 111 -6.75 -2.69 21.22
CA GLU A 111 -6.95 -2.84 22.65
C GLU A 111 -5.66 -2.44 23.38
N ASP A 112 -5.76 -1.50 24.31
CA ASP A 112 -4.65 -1.09 25.14
C ASP A 112 -4.40 -2.06 26.32
N GLU A 113 -3.37 -1.80 27.11
CA GLU A 113 -3.02 -2.61 28.27
C GLU A 113 -4.12 -2.67 29.36
N SER A 114 -5.05 -1.70 29.34
CA SER A 114 -6.19 -1.65 30.29
C SER A 114 -7.40 -2.43 29.79
N GLY A 115 -7.39 -2.89 28.53
CA GLY A 115 -8.52 -3.52 27.85
C GLY A 115 -9.50 -2.52 27.25
N GLU A 116 -9.15 -1.24 27.19
CA GLU A 116 -9.92 -0.23 26.47
C GLU A 116 -9.56 -0.27 24.98
N VAL A 117 -10.58 -0.09 24.12
CA VAL A 117 -10.39 -0.07 22.66
C VAL A 117 -10.17 1.36 22.20
N GLU A 118 -8.99 1.63 21.65
CA GLU A 118 -8.61 2.89 21.04
C GLU A 118 -8.81 2.84 19.49
N LEU A 119 -9.26 3.95 18.92
CA LEU A 119 -9.38 4.14 17.48
C LEU A 119 -8.11 4.81 16.94
N GLN A 120 -7.22 4.02 16.35
CA GLN A 120 -5.96 4.52 15.79
C GLN A 120 -6.06 4.77 14.29
N PRO A 121 -5.78 5.99 13.78
CA PRO A 121 -5.69 6.24 12.36
C PRO A 121 -4.57 5.41 11.71
N VAL A 122 -4.92 4.65 10.68
CA VAL A 122 -4.00 3.74 10.00
C VAL A 122 -4.13 3.87 8.49
N ARG A 123 -3.01 3.80 7.79
CA ARG A 123 -2.94 3.69 6.35
C ARG A 123 -2.36 2.33 5.96
N LEU A 124 -3.15 1.52 5.28
CA LEU A 124 -2.78 0.20 4.81
C LEU A 124 -2.57 0.21 3.29
N SER A 125 -1.35 -0.04 2.85
CA SER A 125 -1.00 -0.11 1.44
C SER A 125 -0.84 -1.57 0.99
N LEU A 126 -1.67 -2.00 0.06
CA LEU A 126 -1.70 -3.38 -0.43
C LEU A 126 -1.33 -3.43 -1.91
N GLN A 127 -0.36 -4.29 -2.23
CA GLN A 127 0.12 -4.47 -3.60
C GLN A 127 0.55 -5.93 -3.86
N ARG A 128 0.81 -6.27 -5.11
CA ARG A 128 1.39 -7.56 -5.53
C ARG A 128 0.63 -8.76 -4.96
N THR A 129 1.25 -9.51 -4.06
CA THR A 129 0.70 -10.74 -3.46
C THR A 129 -0.59 -10.52 -2.67
N ASN A 130 -0.86 -9.31 -2.23
CA ASN A 130 -2.09 -8.95 -1.50
C ASN A 130 -3.24 -8.46 -2.39
N VAL A 131 -3.06 -8.39 -3.72
CA VAL A 131 -4.15 -8.02 -4.66
C VAL A 131 -5.36 -8.96 -4.57
N PRO A 132 -5.23 -10.28 -4.40
CA PRO A 132 -6.39 -11.16 -4.17
C PRO A 132 -7.21 -10.77 -2.93
N SER A 133 -6.55 -10.35 -1.85
CA SER A 133 -7.21 -9.88 -0.62
C SER A 133 -7.98 -8.59 -0.87
N VAL A 134 -7.42 -7.67 -1.65
CA VAL A 134 -8.13 -6.45 -2.08
C VAL A 134 -9.38 -6.80 -2.89
N LYS A 135 -9.27 -7.72 -3.85
CA LYS A 135 -10.43 -8.16 -4.65
C LYS A 135 -11.53 -8.74 -3.76
N LYS A 136 -11.16 -9.56 -2.77
CA LYS A 136 -12.10 -10.09 -1.78
C LYS A 136 -12.75 -8.97 -0.96
N TRP A 137 -11.97 -7.99 -0.51
CA TRP A 137 -12.47 -6.83 0.25
C TRP A 137 -13.49 -6.03 -0.55
N MET A 138 -13.16 -5.69 -1.80
CA MET A 138 -14.08 -4.98 -2.69
C MET A 138 -15.35 -5.79 -3.01
N THR A 139 -15.23 -7.13 -3.11
CA THR A 139 -16.39 -8.03 -3.27
C THR A 139 -17.28 -8.01 -2.02
N LEU A 140 -16.70 -8.03 -0.82
CA LEU A 140 -17.46 -7.89 0.43
C LEU A 140 -18.18 -6.54 0.47
N LYS A 141 -17.50 -5.44 0.11
CA LYS A 141 -18.13 -4.11 0.00
C LYS A 141 -19.33 -4.15 -0.95
N ALA A 142 -19.14 -4.63 -2.17
CA ALA A 142 -20.18 -4.64 -3.19
C ALA A 142 -21.38 -5.55 -2.81
N SER A 143 -21.13 -6.73 -2.24
CA SER A 143 -22.15 -7.73 -1.97
C SER A 143 -22.87 -7.54 -0.63
N LYS A 144 -22.14 -7.12 0.41
CA LYS A 144 -22.66 -7.06 1.79
C LYS A 144 -23.04 -5.66 2.24
N LEU A 145 -22.28 -4.63 1.81
CA LEU A 145 -22.63 -3.25 2.12
C LEU A 145 -23.48 -2.58 1.04
N ARG A 146 -23.38 -3.04 -0.20
CA ARG A 146 -24.11 -2.46 -1.35
C ARG A 146 -23.96 -0.93 -1.40
N ASN A 147 -25.04 -0.19 -1.11
CA ASN A 147 -25.08 1.27 -1.11
C ASN A 147 -24.68 1.90 0.24
N ARG A 148 -24.36 1.11 1.25
CA ARG A 148 -23.88 1.60 2.55
C ARG A 148 -22.43 2.07 2.42
N ALA A 149 -22.00 2.99 3.29
CA ALA A 149 -20.63 3.44 3.36
C ALA A 149 -19.67 2.30 3.78
N PHE A 150 -18.40 2.46 3.49
CA PHE A 150 -17.38 1.50 3.93
C PHE A 150 -17.34 1.41 5.46
N TRP A 151 -17.50 2.54 6.13
CA TRP A 151 -17.45 2.66 7.59
C TRP A 151 -18.73 2.20 8.33
N ASP A 152 -19.70 1.65 7.63
CA ASP A 152 -20.90 1.10 8.31
C ASP A 152 -20.66 -0.25 8.98
N LYS A 153 -19.54 -0.90 8.67
CA LYS A 153 -19.09 -2.14 9.28
C LYS A 153 -17.59 -2.14 9.51
N THR A 154 -17.17 -2.85 10.54
CA THR A 154 -15.78 -3.21 10.68
C THR A 154 -15.39 -4.31 9.70
N PHE A 155 -14.09 -4.43 9.44
CA PHE A 155 -13.49 -5.55 8.74
C PHE A 155 -12.44 -6.18 9.64
N VAL A 156 -12.44 -7.50 9.74
CA VAL A 156 -11.39 -8.22 10.44
C VAL A 156 -10.28 -8.51 9.44
N LEU A 157 -9.13 -7.95 9.73
CA LEU A 157 -7.88 -8.16 8.99
C LEU A 157 -7.05 -9.16 9.76
N GLU A 158 -6.58 -10.20 9.10
CA GLU A 158 -5.76 -11.24 9.71
C GLU A 158 -4.64 -11.61 8.75
N THR A 159 -3.42 -11.70 9.26
CA THR A 159 -2.30 -12.20 8.46
C THR A 159 -2.16 -13.70 8.65
N TYR A 160 -1.78 -14.39 7.58
CA TYR A 160 -1.46 -15.81 7.65
C TYR A 160 -0.21 -16.12 6.83
N ARG A 161 0.57 -17.04 7.34
CA ARG A 161 1.79 -17.50 6.67
C ARG A 161 1.43 -18.43 5.51
N LYS A 162 2.03 -18.18 4.33
CA LYS A 162 1.90 -19.02 3.16
C LYS A 162 3.27 -19.34 2.57
N GLU A 163 3.49 -20.61 2.32
CA GLU A 163 4.70 -21.09 1.65
C GLU A 163 4.49 -21.13 0.15
N PHE A 164 5.49 -20.68 -0.58
CA PHE A 164 5.59 -20.71 -2.02
C PHE A 164 6.91 -21.39 -2.41
N ASP A 165 7.04 -21.82 -3.64
CA ASP A 165 8.27 -22.46 -4.15
C ASP A 165 9.53 -21.58 -3.96
N LYS A 166 9.35 -20.27 -3.89
CA LYS A 166 10.44 -19.27 -3.77
C LYS A 166 10.57 -18.63 -2.38
N GLY A 167 9.88 -19.17 -1.38
CA GLY A 167 9.97 -18.65 0.00
C GLY A 167 8.63 -18.54 0.71
N VAL A 168 8.65 -17.87 1.84
CA VAL A 168 7.47 -17.67 2.71
C VAL A 168 7.00 -16.22 2.58
N ALA A 169 5.68 -16.02 2.51
CA ALA A 169 5.09 -14.70 2.61
C ALA A 169 3.92 -14.71 3.62
N HIS A 170 3.71 -13.57 4.27
CA HIS A 170 2.51 -13.32 5.05
C HIS A 170 1.49 -12.60 4.19
N LEU A 171 0.33 -13.22 4.04
CA LEU A 171 -0.77 -12.72 3.24
C LEU A 171 -1.88 -12.19 4.13
N LEU A 172 -2.59 -11.18 3.62
CA LEU A 172 -3.74 -10.62 4.30
C LEU A 172 -5.01 -11.41 3.99
N GLN A 173 -5.73 -11.82 5.00
CA GLN A 173 -7.10 -12.28 4.92
C GLN A 173 -8.04 -11.20 5.41
N VAL A 174 -9.16 -11.01 4.71
CA VAL A 174 -10.18 -10.02 5.06
C VAL A 174 -11.52 -10.71 5.22
N SER A 175 -12.20 -10.42 6.31
CA SER A 175 -13.58 -10.85 6.56
C SER A 175 -14.43 -9.68 7.06
N LEU A 176 -15.76 -9.83 6.96
CA LEU A 176 -16.69 -8.81 7.44
C LEU A 176 -16.81 -8.96 8.97
N GLY A 177 -16.69 -7.85 9.67
CA GLY A 177 -16.91 -7.76 11.11
C GLY A 177 -18.34 -7.30 11.49
N ARG A 178 -18.45 -6.68 12.65
CA ARG A 178 -19.70 -6.16 13.22
C ARG A 178 -20.16 -4.86 12.56
N ASP A 179 -21.36 -4.41 12.89
CA ASP A 179 -21.77 -3.05 12.60
C ASP A 179 -21.00 -2.07 13.49
N THR A 180 -20.62 -0.94 12.93
CA THR A 180 -19.94 0.14 13.66
C THR A 180 -20.93 0.91 14.55
N THR A 181 -20.44 1.42 15.66
CA THR A 181 -21.20 2.33 16.54
C THR A 181 -21.38 3.72 15.87
N ALA A 182 -22.17 4.57 16.46
CA ALA A 182 -22.36 5.94 15.97
C ALA A 182 -21.04 6.75 16.01
N ASP A 183 -20.32 6.65 17.11
CA ASP A 183 -19.05 7.36 17.33
C ASP A 183 -17.95 6.88 16.38
N GLU A 184 -17.87 5.56 16.14
CA GLU A 184 -16.94 4.97 15.17
C GLU A 184 -17.23 5.45 13.74
N LYS A 185 -18.51 5.57 13.36
CA LYS A 185 -18.92 6.09 12.05
C LYS A 185 -18.53 7.55 11.89
N GLU A 186 -18.79 8.35 12.92
CA GLU A 186 -18.44 9.78 12.91
C GLU A 186 -16.93 9.96 12.78
N ALA A 187 -16.14 9.24 13.56
CA ALA A 187 -14.68 9.29 13.49
C ALA A 187 -14.15 8.87 12.12
N ALA A 188 -14.66 7.78 11.53
CA ALA A 188 -14.25 7.32 10.22
C ALA A 188 -14.66 8.30 9.08
N ALA A 189 -15.84 8.91 9.17
CA ALA A 189 -16.30 9.91 8.22
C ALA A 189 -15.48 11.20 8.31
N ALA A 190 -15.12 11.62 9.52
CA ALA A 190 -14.24 12.76 9.75
C ALA A 190 -12.84 12.52 9.15
N LEU A 191 -12.26 11.32 9.36
CA LEU A 191 -11.01 10.92 8.75
C LEU A 191 -11.09 10.93 7.22
N ALA A 192 -12.15 10.35 6.64
CA ALA A 192 -12.36 10.37 5.20
C ALA A 192 -12.41 11.79 4.62
N THR A 193 -13.09 12.71 5.32
CA THR A 193 -13.18 14.12 4.93
C THR A 193 -11.81 14.80 5.01
N ALA A 194 -11.03 14.51 6.05
CA ALA A 194 -9.68 15.06 6.21
C ALA A 194 -8.74 14.60 5.09
N VAL A 195 -8.80 13.30 4.72
CA VAL A 195 -8.01 12.73 3.61
C VAL A 195 -8.40 13.37 2.28
N MET A 196 -9.70 13.47 1.97
CA MET A 196 -10.19 14.07 0.73
C MET A 196 -9.87 15.57 0.65
N GLY A 197 -9.81 16.27 1.79
CA GLY A 197 -9.44 17.68 1.87
C GLY A 197 -7.94 17.94 1.82
N GLY A 198 -7.10 16.92 1.64
CA GLY A 198 -5.64 17.05 1.62
C GLY A 198 -5.01 17.41 2.98
N ARG A 199 -5.78 17.30 4.07
CA ARG A 199 -5.30 17.62 5.43
C ARG A 199 -4.47 16.50 6.05
N VAL A 200 -4.59 15.29 5.55
CA VAL A 200 -3.71 14.18 5.89
C VAL A 200 -2.64 14.15 4.81
N ALA A 201 -1.52 14.82 5.08
CA ALA A 201 -0.36 14.78 4.19
C ALA A 201 0.08 13.33 4.02
N ASP A 202 0.52 12.99 2.82
CA ASP A 202 1.19 11.72 2.55
C ASP A 202 2.49 11.69 3.36
N ASN A 203 2.48 11.09 4.54
CA ASN A 203 3.69 10.85 5.34
C ASN A 203 4.72 9.96 4.62
N ALA A 204 4.46 9.56 3.38
CA ALA A 204 5.43 8.89 2.53
C ALA A 204 6.67 9.78 2.25
N GLU A 205 6.52 11.11 2.20
CA GLU A 205 7.65 12.04 2.10
C GLU A 205 8.42 12.16 3.42
N ALA A 206 7.75 12.09 4.56
CA ALA A 206 8.41 12.14 5.87
C ALA A 206 9.19 10.85 6.18
N ALA A 207 8.70 9.69 5.73
CA ALA A 207 9.41 8.42 5.86
C ALA A 207 10.61 8.32 4.89
N ALA A 208 10.56 8.98 3.74
CA ALA A 208 11.67 9.03 2.79
C ALA A 208 12.78 10.02 3.22
N ALA A 209 12.45 11.01 4.04
CA ALA A 209 13.42 12.00 4.54
C ALA A 209 14.19 11.55 5.80
N GLY A 210 13.79 10.43 6.42
CA GLY A 210 14.37 9.92 7.67
C GLY A 210 15.32 8.74 7.52
N ASP A 211 15.44 8.13 6.35
CA ASP A 211 16.24 6.93 6.16
C ASP A 211 17.61 7.27 5.54
N ALA A 212 18.63 7.36 6.41
CA ALA A 212 20.01 7.25 5.97
C ALA A 212 20.22 5.86 5.33
N PRO A 213 21.10 5.73 4.31
CA PRO A 213 21.23 4.51 3.53
C PRO A 213 21.68 3.34 4.41
N VAL A 214 20.77 2.41 4.66
CA VAL A 214 21.12 1.08 5.15
C VAL A 214 21.57 0.29 3.93
N GLU A 215 22.84 -0.13 3.93
CA GLU A 215 23.40 -1.01 2.90
C GLU A 215 22.46 -2.24 2.73
N PRO A 216 22.13 -2.62 1.50
CA PRO A 216 21.28 -3.78 1.28
C PRO A 216 22.10 -5.04 1.54
N GLU A 217 21.88 -5.68 2.68
CA GLU A 217 22.17 -7.10 2.79
C GLU A 217 21.34 -7.85 1.73
N ALA A 218 22.03 -8.69 0.97
CA ALA A 218 21.52 -9.40 -0.18
C ALA A 218 20.31 -10.28 0.20
N ALA A 219 19.11 -9.70 0.12
CA ALA A 219 17.87 -10.46 0.14
C ALA A 219 17.63 -10.98 -1.26
N GLY A 220 17.73 -12.29 -1.39
CA GLY A 220 17.57 -13.07 -2.61
C GLY A 220 16.38 -12.63 -3.46
N GLY A 221 16.65 -12.48 -4.76
CA GLY A 221 15.72 -12.03 -5.76
C GLY A 221 14.39 -12.79 -5.74
N LEU A 222 13.33 -12.06 -5.81
CA LEU A 222 12.06 -12.53 -6.31
C LEU A 222 11.84 -11.89 -7.67
N ALA A 223 12.45 -12.55 -8.68
CA ALA A 223 12.00 -12.39 -10.05
C ALA A 223 10.71 -13.22 -10.25
N VAL A 224 9.81 -12.64 -10.93
CA VAL A 224 8.60 -13.01 -11.66
C VAL A 224 7.36 -12.39 -11.16
#